data_5081d238810a749450d40d30846c7aad
#
_entry.id   5081d238810a749450d40d30846c7aad
#
_cell.length_a   1.000
_cell.length_b   1.000
_cell.length_c   1.000
_cell.angle_alpha   90.00
_cell.angle_beta   90.00
_cell.angle_gamma   90.00
#
_symmetry.space_group_name_H-M   'P 1'
#
loop_
_entity.id
_entity.type
_entity.pdbx_description
1 polymer ?
#
loop_
_entity_poly.entity_id
_entity_poly.type
_entity_poly.pdbx_seq_one_letter_code
_entity_poly.pdbx_strand_id
1 'polypeptide(L)'
;MRVLPGLISLLFLAGCSSWQPDPEDIEPVPAERVLAYQQPLENAGEVVVTRDFGWRGGGCYIAVLIDRELAARIHVGERVSFQVPAGARIVSIGTDPLDDTLCGKLSLRREKLAQVVPAQTLEFRVVSGNDVGFDILPVEP
;
A
#
# COMPACT_ATOMS: atom_id res chain seq x y z
N MET A 1 -20.40 -52.82 -18.58
CA MET A 1 -20.06 -51.40 -18.74
C MET A 1 -19.65 -50.87 -17.40
N ARG A 2 -18.35 -50.61 -17.23
CA ARG A 2 -17.83 -49.95 -16.02
C ARG A 2 -17.59 -48.48 -16.33
N VAL A 3 -18.38 -47.64 -15.73
CA VAL A 3 -18.19 -46.19 -15.79
C VAL A 3 -17.21 -45.81 -14.71
N LEU A 4 -16.01 -45.39 -15.12
CA LEU A 4 -15.03 -44.80 -14.23
C LEU A 4 -15.48 -43.34 -13.94
N PRO A 5 -15.64 -42.95 -12.67
CA PRO A 5 -15.82 -41.55 -12.35
C PRO A 5 -14.50 -40.81 -12.54
N GLY A 6 -14.46 -39.95 -13.54
CA GLY A 6 -13.35 -39.05 -13.75
C GLY A 6 -13.21 -38.11 -12.55
N LEU A 7 -12.09 -38.23 -11.86
CA LEU A 7 -11.69 -37.31 -10.79
C LEU A 7 -11.30 -35.97 -11.46
N ILE A 8 -12.21 -35.02 -11.48
CA ILE A 8 -11.92 -33.64 -11.89
C ILE A 8 -11.13 -33.02 -10.73
N SER A 9 -9.82 -33.02 -10.85
CA SER A 9 -8.96 -32.19 -10.02
C SER A 9 -9.21 -30.73 -10.37
N LEU A 10 -9.98 -30.04 -9.55
CA LEU A 10 -10.02 -28.58 -9.54
C LEU A 10 -8.65 -28.10 -9.04
N LEU A 11 -7.77 -27.75 -9.98
CA LEU A 11 -6.61 -26.92 -9.66
C LEU A 11 -7.12 -25.55 -9.24
N PHE A 12 -7.15 -25.30 -7.94
CA PHE A 12 -7.25 -23.95 -7.41
C PHE A 12 -5.98 -23.20 -7.81
N LEU A 13 -6.07 -22.39 -8.85
CA LEU A 13 -5.09 -21.38 -9.16
C LEU A 13 -5.16 -20.35 -8.01
N ALA A 14 -4.39 -20.63 -6.95
CA ALA A 14 -4.14 -19.63 -5.91
C ALA A 14 -3.37 -18.47 -6.57
N GLY A 15 -4.10 -17.42 -6.96
CA GLY A 15 -3.52 -16.23 -7.55
C GLY A 15 -2.52 -15.59 -6.58
N CYS A 16 -1.44 -14.98 -7.12
CA CYS A 16 -0.43 -14.25 -6.33
C CYS A 16 -0.96 -12.91 -5.82
N SER A 17 -2.20 -12.85 -5.36
CA SER A 17 -2.80 -11.66 -4.77
C SER A 17 -2.30 -11.41 -3.37
N SER A 18 -2.18 -10.14 -3.00
CA SER A 18 -1.90 -9.76 -1.62
C SER A 18 -3.11 -10.02 -0.71
N TRP A 19 -2.85 -10.07 0.58
CA TRP A 19 -3.89 -10.23 1.60
C TRP A 19 -3.68 -9.23 2.73
N GLN A 20 -4.78 -8.83 3.35
CA GLN A 20 -4.76 -7.88 4.46
C GLN A 20 -4.13 -8.53 5.69
N PRO A 21 -3.13 -7.88 6.34
CA PRO A 21 -2.60 -8.35 7.61
C PRO A 21 -3.67 -8.33 8.70
N ASP A 22 -3.58 -9.27 9.64
CA ASP A 22 -4.31 -9.14 10.90
C ASP A 22 -3.76 -7.94 11.69
N PRO A 23 -4.59 -7.24 12.48
CA PRO A 23 -4.15 -6.04 13.20
C PRO A 23 -2.91 -6.25 14.08
N GLU A 24 -2.76 -7.42 14.67
CA GLU A 24 -1.62 -7.79 15.51
C GLU A 24 -0.32 -8.00 14.73
N ASP A 25 -0.40 -8.24 13.42
CA ASP A 25 0.74 -8.48 12.54
C ASP A 25 1.22 -7.21 11.83
N ILE A 26 0.54 -6.09 12.06
CA ILE A 26 0.90 -4.81 11.45
C ILE A 26 2.02 -4.16 12.28
N GLU A 27 3.12 -3.86 11.62
CA GLU A 27 4.26 -3.15 12.19
C GLU A 27 4.26 -1.67 11.76
N PRO A 28 4.65 -0.74 12.62
CA PRO A 28 4.86 0.64 12.19
C PRO A 28 6.07 0.74 11.26
N VAL A 29 5.98 1.62 10.27
CA VAL A 29 7.17 1.98 9.48
C VAL A 29 8.21 2.60 10.41
N PRO A 30 9.46 2.10 10.45
CA PRO A 30 10.52 2.69 11.27
C PRO A 30 10.75 4.17 10.95
N ALA A 31 11.11 4.94 11.97
CA ALA A 31 11.23 6.39 11.86
C ALA A 31 12.18 6.87 10.75
N GLU A 32 13.27 6.13 10.50
CA GLU A 32 14.23 6.46 9.45
C GLU A 32 13.67 6.36 8.03
N ARG A 33 12.52 5.70 7.85
CA ARG A 33 11.83 5.59 6.56
C ARG A 33 10.57 6.45 6.46
N VAL A 34 10.27 7.25 7.49
CA VAL A 34 9.18 8.22 7.47
C VAL A 34 9.77 9.61 7.28
N LEU A 35 9.55 10.20 6.12
CA LEU A 35 10.36 11.31 5.62
C LEU A 35 9.63 12.67 5.61
N ALA A 36 8.30 12.68 5.74
CA ALA A 36 7.51 13.89 5.68
C ALA A 36 6.16 13.75 6.40
N TYR A 37 5.46 14.86 6.57
CA TYR A 37 4.10 14.93 7.12
C TYR A 37 3.95 14.38 8.55
N GLN A 38 4.96 14.57 9.40
CA GLN A 38 4.94 14.10 10.77
C GLN A 38 4.68 15.19 11.81
N GLN A 39 4.79 16.46 11.40
CA GLN A 39 4.57 17.58 12.32
C GLN A 39 3.08 17.80 12.57
N PRO A 40 2.68 18.09 13.82
CA PRO A 40 1.31 18.51 14.12
C PRO A 40 0.94 19.75 13.31
N LEU A 41 -0.24 19.75 12.73
CA LEU A 41 -0.76 20.86 11.95
C LEU A 41 -2.17 21.22 12.42
N GLU A 42 -2.47 22.50 12.48
CA GLU A 42 -3.87 22.97 12.56
C GLU A 42 -4.57 22.67 11.22
N ASN A 43 -5.85 22.34 11.27
CA ASN A 43 -6.65 21.97 10.10
C ASN A 43 -6.05 20.80 9.28
N ALA A 44 -5.36 19.90 9.94
CA ALA A 44 -4.90 18.65 9.34
C ALA A 44 -5.91 17.53 9.50
N GLY A 45 -5.97 16.66 8.51
CA GLY A 45 -6.51 15.32 8.63
C GLY A 45 -5.40 14.28 8.72
N GLU A 46 -5.74 13.09 9.15
CA GLU A 46 -4.82 11.96 9.18
C GLU A 46 -4.99 11.12 7.93
N VAL A 47 -3.88 10.79 7.28
CA VAL A 47 -3.84 9.81 6.18
C VAL A 47 -3.04 8.62 6.66
N VAL A 48 -3.65 7.44 6.67
CA VAL A 48 -3.04 6.18 7.09
C VAL A 48 -2.88 5.28 5.88
N VAL A 49 -1.68 4.74 5.69
CA VAL A 49 -1.38 3.81 4.61
C VAL A 49 -0.85 2.52 5.21
N THR A 50 -1.48 1.39 4.87
CA THR A 50 -1.06 0.05 5.26
C THR A 50 -0.73 -0.74 4.00
N ARG A 51 0.42 -1.41 3.98
CA ARG A 51 0.77 -2.30 2.88
C ARG A 51 0.43 -3.74 3.24
N ASP A 52 -0.37 -4.36 2.38
CA ASP A 52 -0.74 -5.76 2.50
C ASP A 52 0.48 -6.69 2.46
N PHE A 53 0.33 -7.87 3.03
CA PHE A 53 1.26 -8.97 2.81
C PHE A 53 1.10 -9.49 1.38
N GLY A 54 2.19 -9.95 0.78
CA GLY A 54 2.18 -10.53 -0.54
C GLY A 54 3.58 -10.93 -0.99
N TRP A 55 3.64 -11.83 -1.95
CA TRP A 55 4.91 -12.32 -2.49
C TRP A 55 5.51 -11.38 -3.54
N ARG A 56 4.66 -10.67 -4.29
CA ARG A 56 5.09 -9.75 -5.33
C ARG A 56 5.83 -8.56 -4.73
N GLY A 57 7.09 -8.40 -5.09
CA GLY A 57 7.93 -7.31 -4.61
C GLY A 57 8.12 -7.29 -3.08
N GLY A 58 7.97 -8.43 -2.40
CA GLY A 58 8.00 -8.52 -0.93
C GLY A 58 9.31 -8.07 -0.30
N GLY A 59 10.43 -8.15 -1.03
CA GLY A 59 11.73 -7.65 -0.61
C GLY A 59 11.99 -6.19 -0.93
N CYS A 60 11.07 -5.51 -1.64
CA CYS A 60 11.23 -4.12 -2.05
C CYS A 60 10.42 -3.18 -1.17
N TYR A 61 10.97 -2.01 -0.87
CA TYR A 61 10.15 -0.89 -0.38
C TYR A 61 9.34 -0.30 -1.53
N ILE A 62 8.18 0.24 -1.19
CA ILE A 62 7.36 1.05 -2.08
C ILE A 62 7.35 2.47 -1.53
N ALA A 63 7.54 3.46 -2.40
CA ALA A 63 7.39 4.85 -2.02
C ALA A 63 5.91 5.18 -1.79
N VAL A 64 5.62 5.84 -0.68
CA VAL A 64 4.33 6.50 -0.42
C VAL A 64 4.54 7.99 -0.56
N LEU A 65 3.74 8.64 -1.38
CA LEU A 65 3.85 10.06 -1.68
C LEU A 65 2.53 10.77 -1.35
N ILE A 66 2.66 11.98 -0.85
CA ILE A 66 1.55 12.92 -0.66
C ILE A 66 1.84 14.16 -1.51
N ASP A 67 0.92 14.54 -2.37
CA ASP A 67 1.11 15.63 -3.34
C ASP A 67 2.44 15.50 -4.11
N ARG A 68 2.80 14.25 -4.46
CA ARG A 68 4.02 13.87 -5.18
C ARG A 68 5.32 14.09 -4.42
N GLU A 69 5.25 14.38 -3.12
CA GLU A 69 6.39 14.43 -2.23
C GLU A 69 6.59 13.07 -1.55
N LEU A 70 7.82 12.55 -1.55
CA LEU A 70 8.14 11.30 -0.86
C LEU A 70 7.90 11.44 0.64
N ALA A 71 6.91 10.71 1.15
CA ALA A 71 6.50 10.78 2.54
C ALA A 71 6.98 9.59 3.38
N ALA A 72 7.05 8.40 2.78
CA ALA A 72 7.57 7.21 3.45
C ALA A 72 8.01 6.14 2.44
N ARG A 73 8.80 5.19 2.94
CA ARG A 73 9.17 3.98 2.22
C ARG A 73 8.63 2.79 3.00
N ILE A 74 7.65 2.10 2.44
CA ILE A 74 6.86 1.09 3.16
C ILE A 74 7.19 -0.33 2.71
N HIS A 75 7.38 -1.23 3.66
CA HIS A 75 7.53 -2.67 3.44
C HIS A 75 6.20 -3.40 3.63
N VAL A 76 6.13 -4.67 3.24
CA VAL A 76 4.94 -5.51 3.45
C VAL A 76 4.56 -5.58 4.93
N GLY A 77 3.28 -5.50 5.26
CA GLY A 77 2.78 -5.60 6.62
C GLY A 77 3.02 -4.36 7.48
N GLU A 78 3.50 -3.28 6.90
CA GLU A 78 3.75 -2.03 7.62
C GLU A 78 2.61 -1.02 7.45
N ARG A 79 2.51 -0.14 8.44
CA ARG A 79 1.56 0.99 8.46
C ARG A 79 2.28 2.28 8.80
N VAL A 80 1.86 3.36 8.16
CA VAL A 80 2.34 4.71 8.42
C VAL A 80 1.17 5.68 8.49
N SER A 81 1.29 6.70 9.33
CA SER A 81 0.31 7.77 9.49
C SER A 81 0.95 9.12 9.18
N PHE A 82 0.19 9.99 8.51
CA PHE A 82 0.63 11.31 8.11
C PHE A 82 -0.36 12.37 8.58
N GLN A 83 0.18 13.53 8.99
CA GLN A 83 -0.60 14.74 9.24
C GLN A 83 -0.62 15.56 7.95
N VAL A 84 -1.77 15.62 7.28
CA VAL A 84 -1.90 16.18 5.95
C VAL A 84 -2.82 17.40 5.99
N PRO A 85 -2.42 18.56 5.42
CA PRO A 85 -3.29 19.71 5.36
C PRO A 85 -4.62 19.38 4.69
N ALA A 86 -5.71 19.92 5.24
CA ALA A 86 -7.05 19.74 4.68
C ALA A 86 -7.14 20.19 3.22
N GLY A 87 -8.03 19.59 2.47
CA GLY A 87 -8.29 19.88 1.07
C GLY A 87 -8.08 18.69 0.15
N ALA A 88 -8.13 18.94 -1.15
CA ALA A 88 -7.88 17.93 -2.16
C ALA A 88 -6.38 17.63 -2.21
N ARG A 89 -6.02 16.36 -2.00
CA ARG A 89 -4.65 15.88 -1.97
C ARG A 89 -4.50 14.67 -2.88
N ILE A 90 -3.28 14.45 -3.36
CA ILE A 90 -2.94 13.25 -4.11
C ILE A 90 -2.20 12.30 -3.16
N VAL A 91 -2.78 11.12 -2.93
CA VAL A 91 -2.12 10.04 -2.22
C VAL A 91 -1.69 9.00 -3.25
N SER A 92 -0.42 8.69 -3.27
CA SER A 92 0.13 7.82 -4.32
C SER A 92 1.18 6.86 -3.81
N ILE A 93 1.41 5.83 -4.62
CA ILE A 93 2.56 4.93 -4.47
C ILE A 93 3.40 4.99 -5.74
N GLY A 94 4.66 4.71 -5.57
CA GLY A 94 5.63 4.71 -6.66
C GLY A 94 6.84 3.85 -6.38
N THR A 95 7.70 3.78 -7.38
CA THR A 95 9.03 3.18 -7.23
C THR A 95 9.82 3.93 -6.16
N ASP A 96 10.51 3.19 -5.30
CA ASP A 96 11.37 3.78 -4.28
C ASP A 96 12.56 4.52 -4.94
N PRO A 97 12.62 5.86 -4.85
CA PRO A 97 13.69 6.61 -5.49
C PRO A 97 15.05 6.50 -4.80
N LEU A 98 15.06 5.93 -3.59
CA LEU A 98 16.28 5.73 -2.80
C LEU A 98 16.86 4.33 -2.96
N ASP A 99 16.22 3.49 -3.76
CA ASP A 99 16.67 2.12 -4.02
C ASP A 99 17.52 2.08 -5.30
N ASP A 100 18.77 1.65 -5.18
CA ASP A 100 19.71 1.50 -6.27
C ASP A 100 19.80 0.06 -6.81
N THR A 101 18.95 -0.85 -6.30
CA THR A 101 18.85 -2.24 -6.74
C THR A 101 17.83 -2.40 -7.86
N LEU A 102 17.50 -3.65 -8.21
CA LEU A 102 16.45 -3.96 -9.18
C LEU A 102 15.06 -3.42 -8.76
N CYS A 103 14.82 -3.28 -7.45
CA CYS A 103 13.58 -2.68 -6.94
C CYS A 103 13.39 -1.23 -7.41
N GLY A 104 14.46 -0.46 -7.46
CA GLY A 104 14.43 0.94 -7.93
C GLY A 104 14.24 1.09 -9.45
N LYS A 105 14.31 -0.01 -10.20
CA LYS A 105 14.11 -0.04 -11.65
C LYS A 105 12.68 -0.38 -12.06
N LEU A 106 11.81 -0.70 -11.08
CA LEU A 106 10.41 -0.93 -11.36
C LEU A 106 9.74 0.38 -11.79
N SER A 107 8.82 0.29 -12.74
CA SER A 107 8.02 1.44 -13.15
C SER A 107 6.66 1.37 -12.47
N LEU A 108 6.57 1.96 -11.28
CA LEU A 108 5.35 1.97 -10.49
C LEU A 108 4.90 3.41 -10.25
N ARG A 109 3.66 3.70 -10.59
CA ARG A 109 2.99 4.95 -10.25
C ARG A 109 1.49 4.72 -10.22
N ARG A 110 0.87 4.91 -9.05
CA ARG A 110 -0.57 4.86 -8.86
C ARG A 110 -0.98 6.03 -7.97
N GLU A 111 -1.91 6.83 -8.45
CA GLU A 111 -2.36 8.04 -7.77
C GLU A 111 -3.85 7.95 -7.46
N LYS A 112 -4.25 8.41 -6.28
CA LYS A 112 -5.65 8.58 -5.88
C LYS A 112 -5.87 9.99 -5.37
N LEU A 113 -6.93 10.63 -5.82
CA LEU A 113 -7.37 11.89 -5.25
C LEU A 113 -8.07 11.62 -3.92
N ALA A 114 -7.68 12.35 -2.89
CA ALA A 114 -8.22 12.24 -1.55
C ALA A 114 -8.70 13.59 -1.05
N GLN A 115 -9.92 13.64 -0.53
CA GLN A 115 -10.42 14.83 0.16
C GLN A 115 -10.10 14.72 1.64
N VAL A 116 -9.08 15.43 2.08
CA VAL A 116 -8.65 15.46 3.47
C VAL A 116 -9.51 16.46 4.25
N VAL A 117 -10.16 15.96 5.29
CA VAL A 117 -11.04 16.74 6.16
C VAL A 117 -10.37 16.89 7.54
N PRO A 118 -10.37 18.11 8.13
CA PRO A 118 -9.76 18.33 9.44
C PRO A 118 -10.30 17.37 10.50
N ALA A 119 -9.40 16.83 11.32
CA ALA A 119 -9.69 15.91 12.41
C ALA A 119 -10.31 14.57 12.00
N GLN A 120 -10.32 14.25 10.71
CA GLN A 120 -10.77 12.95 10.20
C GLN A 120 -9.60 12.10 9.70
N THR A 121 -9.79 10.79 9.71
CA THR A 121 -8.81 9.82 9.23
C THR A 121 -9.27 9.23 7.91
N LEU A 122 -8.39 9.25 6.91
CA LEU A 122 -8.55 8.52 5.66
C LEU A 122 -7.56 7.35 5.66
N GLU A 123 -8.05 6.16 5.35
CA GLU A 123 -7.23 4.97 5.29
C GLU A 123 -7.09 4.47 3.84
N PHE A 124 -5.89 4.03 3.52
CA PHE A 124 -5.56 3.41 2.24
C PHE A 124 -4.83 2.09 2.47
N ARG A 125 -5.01 1.18 1.54
CA ARG A 125 -4.25 -0.08 1.47
C ARG A 125 -3.43 -0.12 0.18
N VAL A 126 -2.18 -0.52 0.30
CA VAL A 126 -1.34 -0.90 -0.84
C VAL A 126 -1.51 -2.39 -1.07
N VAL A 127 -2.05 -2.73 -2.21
CA VAL A 127 -2.39 -4.10 -2.60
C VAL A 127 -1.62 -4.52 -3.83
N SER A 128 -1.51 -5.81 -4.06
CA SER A 128 -0.97 -6.35 -5.31
C SER A 128 -1.86 -7.46 -5.85
N GLY A 129 -1.93 -7.56 -7.16
CA GLY A 129 -2.74 -8.56 -7.84
C GLY A 129 -2.04 -9.08 -9.09
N ASN A 130 -2.62 -10.12 -9.70
CA ASN A 130 -2.03 -10.76 -10.88
C ASN A 130 -2.10 -9.88 -12.13
N ASP A 131 -3.16 -9.08 -12.26
CA ASP A 131 -3.48 -8.38 -13.50
C ASP A 131 -2.90 -6.97 -13.56
N VAL A 132 -2.89 -6.25 -12.41
CA VAL A 132 -2.56 -4.82 -12.37
C VAL A 132 -1.27 -4.50 -11.63
N GLY A 133 -0.60 -5.50 -11.05
CA GLY A 133 0.57 -5.27 -10.19
C GLY A 133 0.16 -4.62 -8.86
N PHE A 134 0.86 -3.55 -8.48
CA PHE A 134 0.52 -2.80 -7.27
C PHE A 134 -0.54 -1.74 -7.55
N ASP A 135 -1.40 -1.52 -6.56
CA ASP A 135 -2.35 -0.41 -6.54
C ASP A 135 -2.51 0.12 -5.11
N ILE A 136 -3.08 1.30 -5.00
CA ILE A 136 -3.47 1.89 -3.73
C ILE A 136 -4.97 2.12 -3.73
N LEU A 137 -5.65 1.60 -2.70
CA LEU A 137 -7.11 1.60 -2.61
C LEU A 137 -7.56 2.28 -1.32
N PRO A 138 -8.58 3.15 -1.39
CA PRO A 138 -9.21 3.66 -0.18
C PRO A 138 -9.92 2.54 0.57
N VAL A 139 -9.88 2.60 1.89
CA VAL A 139 -10.66 1.74 2.78
C VAL A 139 -11.98 2.45 3.06
N GLU A 140 -13.09 1.81 2.71
CA GLU A 140 -14.41 2.33 3.02
C GLU A 140 -14.65 2.30 4.55
N PRO A 141 -15.23 3.36 5.12
CA PRO A 141 -15.54 3.41 6.55
C PRO A 141 -16.60 2.42 6.98
#